data_3494f3103e367dbc0dc1be0b5e4820fd
#
_entry.id   3494f3103e367dbc0dc1be0b5e4820fd
#
_cell.length_a   1.000
_cell.length_b   1.000
_cell.length_c   1.000
_cell.angle_alpha   90.00
_cell.angle_beta   90.00
_cell.angle_gamma   90.00
#
_symmetry.space_group_name_H-M   'P 1'
#
loop_
_entity.id
_entity.type
_entity.pdbx_description
1 polymer ?
#
loop_
_entity_poly.entity_id
_entity_poly.type
_entity_poly.pdbx_seq_one_letter_code
_entity_poly.pdbx_strand_id
1 'polypeptide(L)'
;MKKYDAIIIGFGKGGKTLAAEFAKRQKTVAIVERSNRMYGGTCINIGCIPTKTLVHLAKETPVKATWEEKKEYYRQAIGRKEEVTSFLRNKNYHNLADNPNVTVYT
;
A
#
# COMPACT_ATOMS: atom_id res chain seq x y z
N MET A 1 -7.62 -26.86 -14.87
CA MET A 1 -8.17 -25.62 -14.26
C MET A 1 -7.76 -25.56 -12.78
N LYS A 2 -7.19 -24.44 -12.36
CA LYS A 2 -6.84 -24.25 -10.96
C LYS A 2 -8.09 -23.97 -10.12
N LYS A 3 -8.13 -24.53 -8.92
CA LYS A 3 -9.25 -24.35 -7.99
C LYS A 3 -8.76 -23.66 -6.72
N TYR A 4 -9.57 -22.78 -6.18
CA TYR A 4 -9.30 -22.06 -4.94
C TYR A 4 -10.49 -22.14 -3.99
N ASP A 5 -10.22 -22.13 -2.71
CA ASP A 5 -11.30 -22.08 -1.71
C ASP A 5 -12.02 -20.71 -1.75
N ALA A 6 -11.28 -19.65 -2.08
CA ALA A 6 -11.83 -18.31 -2.21
C ALA A 6 -11.13 -17.52 -3.31
N ILE A 7 -11.87 -16.66 -3.99
CA ILE A 7 -11.34 -15.69 -4.95
C ILE A 7 -11.75 -14.31 -4.44
N ILE A 8 -10.75 -13.44 -4.25
CA ILE A 8 -10.95 -12.09 -3.74
C ILE A 8 -10.62 -11.10 -4.84
N ILE A 9 -11.55 -10.22 -5.15
CA ILE A 9 -11.38 -9.18 -6.15
C ILE A 9 -11.01 -7.88 -5.44
N GLY A 10 -9.79 -7.42 -5.68
CA GLY A 10 -9.23 -6.23 -5.07
C GLY A 10 -8.25 -6.53 -3.93
N PHE A 11 -7.09 -5.88 -3.97
CA PHE A 11 -6.02 -6.02 -2.98
C PHE A 11 -6.05 -4.87 -1.97
N GLY A 12 -7.25 -4.49 -1.54
CA GLY A 12 -7.45 -3.46 -0.53
C GLY A 12 -7.42 -4.01 0.89
N LYS A 13 -7.69 -3.16 1.86
CA LYS A 13 -7.62 -3.52 3.28
C LYS A 13 -8.52 -4.71 3.64
N GLY A 14 -9.75 -4.72 3.13
CA GLY A 14 -10.68 -5.82 3.38
C GLY A 14 -10.22 -7.11 2.72
N GLY A 15 -9.88 -7.06 1.45
CA GLY A 15 -9.45 -8.23 0.68
C GLY A 15 -8.17 -8.84 1.20
N LYS A 16 -7.15 -8.03 1.47
CA LYS A 16 -5.87 -8.54 2.00
C LYS A 16 -6.01 -9.15 3.39
N THR A 17 -6.86 -8.56 4.24
CA THR A 17 -7.10 -9.06 5.59
C THR A 17 -7.82 -10.40 5.56
N LEU A 18 -8.84 -10.51 4.72
CA LEU A 18 -9.59 -11.76 4.54
C LEU A 18 -8.70 -12.86 3.93
N ALA A 19 -7.88 -12.52 2.94
CA ALA A 19 -6.95 -13.47 2.34
C ALA A 19 -5.95 -14.01 3.36
N ALA A 20 -5.40 -13.15 4.20
CA ALA A 20 -4.48 -13.57 5.26
C ALA A 20 -5.16 -14.53 6.26
N GLU A 21 -6.41 -14.25 6.60
CA GLU A 21 -7.15 -15.12 7.51
C GLU A 21 -7.45 -16.49 6.90
N PHE A 22 -7.86 -16.54 5.64
CA PHE A 22 -8.05 -17.81 4.93
C PHE A 22 -6.74 -18.61 4.85
N ALA A 23 -5.63 -17.94 4.53
CA ALA A 23 -4.34 -18.59 4.43
C ALA A 23 -3.89 -19.17 5.78
N LYS A 24 -4.15 -18.47 6.88
CA LYS A 24 -3.92 -18.96 8.25
C LYS A 24 -4.68 -20.25 8.52
N ARG A 25 -5.85 -20.39 7.96
CA ARG A 25 -6.71 -21.58 8.12
C ARG A 25 -6.41 -22.66 7.07
N GLN A 26 -5.28 -22.58 6.41
CA GLN A 26 -4.83 -23.53 5.39
C GLN A 26 -5.79 -23.60 4.19
N LYS A 27 -6.46 -22.51 3.87
CA LYS A 27 -7.31 -22.40 2.70
C LYS A 27 -6.55 -21.75 1.56
N THR A 28 -6.85 -22.15 0.33
CA THR A 28 -6.24 -21.58 -0.87
C THR A 28 -7.03 -20.36 -1.34
N VAL A 29 -6.33 -19.28 -1.66
CA VAL A 29 -6.95 -18.01 -2.03
C VAL A 29 -6.30 -17.45 -3.29
N ALA A 30 -7.12 -16.98 -4.21
CA ALA A 30 -6.67 -16.16 -5.33
C ALA A 30 -7.09 -14.71 -5.04
N ILE A 31 -6.14 -13.78 -5.19
CA ILE A 31 -6.42 -12.35 -5.14
C ILE A 31 -6.24 -11.80 -6.54
N VAL A 32 -7.24 -11.08 -7.04
CA VAL A 32 -7.18 -10.43 -8.35
C VAL A 32 -7.12 -8.92 -8.14
N GLU A 33 -6.02 -8.30 -8.60
CA GLU A 33 -5.83 -6.85 -8.52
C GLU A 33 -5.51 -6.30 -9.90
N ARG A 34 -6.26 -5.29 -10.34
CA ARG A 34 -6.09 -4.73 -11.69
C ARG A 34 -4.82 -3.90 -11.88
N SER A 35 -4.16 -3.50 -10.81
CA SER A 35 -2.99 -2.62 -10.90
C SER A 35 -1.92 -2.98 -9.88
N ASN A 36 -0.70 -3.20 -10.36
CA ASN A 36 0.47 -3.43 -9.49
C ASN A 36 0.84 -2.21 -8.63
N ARG A 37 0.25 -1.05 -8.91
CA ARG A 37 0.45 0.18 -8.12
C ARG A 37 -0.55 0.31 -6.98
N MET A 38 -1.48 -0.61 -6.85
CA MET A 38 -2.57 -0.55 -5.87
C MET A 38 -2.53 -1.64 -4.81
N TYR A 39 -1.46 -2.41 -4.74
CA TYR A 39 -1.31 -3.42 -3.70
C TYR A 39 -1.40 -2.78 -2.30
N GLY A 40 -2.27 -3.29 -1.46
CA GLY A 40 -2.57 -2.75 -0.15
C GLY A 40 -3.76 -1.78 -0.12
N GLY A 41 -4.22 -1.34 -1.29
CA GLY A 41 -5.44 -0.54 -1.44
C GLY A 41 -5.25 0.97 -1.41
N THR A 42 -6.36 1.68 -1.40
CA THR A 42 -6.39 3.15 -1.51
C THR A 42 -5.79 3.86 -0.31
N CYS A 43 -5.95 3.32 0.89
CA CYS A 43 -5.40 3.93 2.10
C CYS A 43 -3.87 4.08 2.01
N ILE A 44 -3.18 3.05 1.58
CA ILE A 44 -1.72 3.04 1.46
C ILE A 44 -1.25 3.85 0.26
N ASN A 45 -1.93 3.72 -0.87
CA ASN A 45 -1.42 4.20 -2.15
C ASN A 45 -1.89 5.60 -2.54
N ILE A 46 -3.08 6.01 -2.12
CA ILE A 46 -3.72 7.24 -2.61
C ILE A 46 -4.17 8.16 -1.47
N GLY A 47 -4.72 7.61 -0.39
CA GLY A 47 -5.44 8.36 0.62
C GLY A 47 -4.69 8.58 1.92
N CYS A 48 -4.95 7.72 2.92
CA CYS A 48 -4.55 7.93 4.31
C CYS A 48 -3.05 8.13 4.51
N ILE A 49 -2.24 7.23 4.01
CA ILE A 49 -0.80 7.27 4.24
C ILE A 49 -0.11 8.41 3.51
N PRO A 50 -0.33 8.61 2.19
CA PRO A 50 0.26 9.76 1.51
C PRO A 50 -0.17 11.09 2.13
N THR A 51 -1.45 11.23 2.45
CA THR A 51 -1.99 12.46 3.05
C THR A 51 -1.37 12.74 4.40
N LYS A 52 -1.35 11.76 5.30
CA LYS A 52 -0.77 11.92 6.64
C LYS A 52 0.72 12.21 6.59
N THR A 53 1.44 11.58 5.67
CA THR A 53 2.87 11.83 5.47
C THR A 53 3.10 13.29 5.07
N LEU A 54 2.36 13.80 4.10
CA LEU A 54 2.48 15.18 3.65
C LEU A 54 2.08 16.19 4.73
N VAL A 55 1.01 15.92 5.47
CA VAL A 55 0.56 16.79 6.56
C VAL A 55 1.61 16.85 7.68
N HIS A 56 2.16 15.71 8.06
CA HIS A 56 3.21 15.64 9.08
C HIS A 56 4.45 16.44 8.66
N LEU A 57 4.92 16.25 7.43
CA LEU A 57 6.10 16.94 6.93
C LEU A 57 5.85 18.44 6.73
N ALA A 58 4.64 18.83 6.36
CA ALA A 58 4.26 20.24 6.27
C ALA A 58 4.38 20.94 7.62
N LYS A 59 4.01 20.26 8.71
CA LYS A 59 4.15 20.82 10.09
C LYS A 59 5.59 21.01 10.51
N GLU A 60 6.52 20.27 9.93
CA GLU A 60 7.96 20.41 10.22
C GLU A 60 8.61 21.56 9.46
N THR A 61 7.92 22.14 8.46
CA THR A 61 8.46 23.28 7.69
C THR A 61 8.52 24.52 8.59
N PRO A 62 9.70 25.18 8.73
CA PRO A 62 9.82 26.37 9.56
C PRO A 62 8.90 27.51 9.09
N VAL A 63 8.20 28.14 10.03
CA VAL A 63 7.27 29.23 9.74
C VAL A 63 7.96 30.39 9.01
N LYS A 64 9.20 30.68 9.38
CA LYS A 64 9.99 31.79 8.82
C LYS A 64 10.80 31.40 7.57
N ALA A 65 10.60 30.18 7.04
CA ALA A 65 11.30 29.75 5.83
C ALA A 65 10.96 30.66 4.64
N THR A 66 11.98 30.90 3.79
CA THR A 66 11.78 31.65 2.54
C THR A 66 10.96 30.81 1.55
N TRP A 67 10.49 31.46 0.49
CA TRP A 67 9.75 30.76 -0.58
C TRP A 67 10.59 29.62 -1.19
N GLU A 68 11.88 29.87 -1.45
CA GLU A 68 12.78 28.87 -2.01
C GLU A 68 12.99 27.69 -1.05
N GLU A 69 13.14 27.98 0.25
CA GLU A 69 13.26 26.94 1.28
C GLU A 69 11.97 26.12 1.38
N LYS A 70 10.80 26.76 1.32
CA LYS A 70 9.50 26.06 1.34
C LYS A 70 9.33 25.13 0.15
N LYS A 71 9.76 25.55 -1.04
CA LYS A 71 9.75 24.69 -2.22
C LYS A 71 10.60 23.43 -2.01
N GLU A 72 11.77 23.58 -1.42
CA GLU A 72 12.66 22.45 -1.16
C GLU A 72 12.06 21.50 -0.12
N TYR A 73 11.47 22.03 0.96
CA TYR A 73 10.75 21.19 1.93
C TYR A 73 9.62 20.41 1.27
N TYR A 74 8.87 21.04 0.38
CA TYR A 74 7.79 20.39 -0.37
C TYR A 74 8.33 19.26 -1.27
N ARG A 75 9.42 19.54 -1.98
CA ARG A 75 10.05 18.54 -2.86
C ARG A 75 10.52 17.32 -2.06
N GLN A 76 11.13 17.55 -0.91
CA GLN A 76 11.55 16.47 -0.01
C GLN A 76 10.35 15.70 0.54
N ALA A 77 9.25 16.39 0.85
CA ALA A 77 8.02 15.77 1.33
C ALA A 77 7.42 14.83 0.28
N ILE A 78 7.38 15.25 -0.99
CA ILE A 78 6.90 14.40 -2.09
C ILE A 78 7.78 13.16 -2.23
N GLY A 79 9.10 13.31 -2.18
CA GLY A 79 10.04 12.19 -2.23
C GLY A 79 9.83 11.21 -1.08
N ARG A 80 9.67 11.72 0.13
CA ARG A 80 9.40 10.89 1.31
C ARG A 80 8.06 10.16 1.19
N LYS A 81 7.03 10.85 0.71
CA LYS A 81 5.72 10.23 0.46
C LYS A 81 5.85 9.04 -0.50
N GLU A 82 6.59 9.20 -1.59
CA GLU A 82 6.82 8.11 -2.55
C GLU A 82 7.57 6.94 -1.92
N GLU A 83 8.59 7.19 -1.12
CA GLU A 83 9.33 6.15 -0.40
C GLU A 83 8.42 5.34 0.52
N VAL A 84 7.64 6.02 1.35
CA VAL A 84 6.73 5.37 2.31
C VAL A 84 5.68 4.55 1.59
N THR A 85 5.06 5.12 0.56
CA THR A 85 4.02 4.46 -0.23
C THR A 85 4.56 3.21 -0.92
N SER A 86 5.72 3.32 -1.59
CA SER A 86 6.34 2.20 -2.29
C SER A 86 6.74 1.09 -1.33
N PHE A 87 7.30 1.44 -0.18
CA PHE A 87 7.68 0.48 0.85
C PHE A 87 6.47 -0.31 1.35
N LEU A 88 5.39 0.38 1.70
CA LEU A 88 4.18 -0.27 2.22
C LEU A 88 3.48 -1.10 1.15
N ARG A 89 3.43 -0.63 -0.07
CA ARG A 89 2.88 -1.38 -1.20
C ARG A 89 3.61 -2.71 -1.38
N ASN A 90 4.92 -2.66 -1.42
CA ASN A 90 5.76 -3.83 -1.60
C ASN A 90 5.64 -4.79 -0.42
N LYS A 91 5.65 -4.26 0.80
CA LYS A 91 5.47 -5.05 2.01
C LYS A 91 4.12 -5.78 2.02
N ASN A 92 3.04 -5.09 1.67
CA ASN A 92 1.71 -5.71 1.60
C ASN A 92 1.64 -6.79 0.52
N TYR A 93 2.26 -6.55 -0.63
CA TYR A 93 2.33 -7.55 -1.68
C TYR A 93 3.01 -8.83 -1.18
N HIS A 94 4.22 -8.71 -0.63
CA HIS A 94 5.00 -9.87 -0.20
C HIS A 94 4.40 -10.58 1.02
N ASN A 95 3.69 -9.88 1.88
CA ASN A 95 3.00 -10.51 3.01
C ASN A 95 1.98 -11.56 2.55
N LEU A 96 1.45 -11.41 1.35
CA LEU A 96 0.47 -12.35 0.80
C LEU A 96 1.06 -13.18 -0.34
N ALA A 97 1.75 -12.56 -1.29
CA ALA A 97 2.27 -13.27 -2.45
C ALA A 97 3.29 -14.36 -2.09
N ASP A 98 4.04 -14.16 -1.01
CA ASP A 98 5.02 -15.13 -0.55
C ASP A 98 4.40 -16.29 0.23
N ASN A 99 3.12 -16.21 0.57
CA ASN A 99 2.42 -17.30 1.24
C ASN A 99 2.04 -18.37 0.21
N PRO A 100 2.39 -19.66 0.45
CA PRO A 100 2.10 -20.71 -0.52
C PRO A 100 0.61 -20.96 -0.77
N ASN A 101 -0.26 -20.52 0.14
CA ASN A 101 -1.71 -20.68 0.00
C ASN A 101 -2.37 -19.51 -0.75
N VAL A 102 -1.61 -18.50 -1.11
CA VAL A 102 -2.13 -17.29 -1.79
C VAL A 102 -1.49 -17.15 -3.16
N THR A 103 -2.32 -16.89 -4.17
CA THR A 103 -1.86 -16.54 -5.51
C THR A 103 -2.41 -15.17 -5.88
N VAL A 104 -1.52 -14.27 -6.27
CA VAL A 104 -1.90 -12.91 -6.70
C VAL A 104 -1.88 -12.85 -8.21
N TYR A 105 -2.99 -12.45 -8.79
CA TYR A 105 -3.14 -12.18 -10.22
C TYR A 105 -3.28 -10.68 -10.45
N THR A 106 -2.49 -10.16 -11.38
CA THR A 106 -2.55 -8.75 -11.74
C THR A 106 -2.86 -8.57 -13.23
#